data_a3ce39948664fa9863622de753f5f145
#
_entry.id   a3ce39948664fa9863622de753f5f145
#
_cell.length_a   1.000
_cell.length_b   1.000
_cell.length_c   1.000
_cell.angle_alpha   90.00
_cell.angle_beta   90.00
_cell.angle_gamma   90.00
#
_symmetry.space_group_name_H-M   'P 1'
#
loop_
_entity.id
_entity.type
_entity.pdbx_description
1 polymer ?
#
loop_
_entity_poly.entity_id
_entity_poly.type
_entity_poly.pdbx_seq_one_letter_code
_entity_poly.pdbx_strand_id
1 'polypeptide(L)'
;MNFLRQTIATCTYDLRSLSKWDAGFVLFWFAGPLLYLIERTPADIWLSLIGIGFIAHSTRANEWEWLRAGWVRFTGLFWAIALVGAAISVNPLYSLGEAVAWIRFPLYAAACMFWLGANRNRLVMMLMMMAVAVVIMSGFLITEFAANFALNPNAKTRLGGPYGDLVPGGFIGKAMMPLAMVMAAIAIGRPIRQGLLMGLFAGAMVGVVIITGERMNSVLLCLSVFLASVAWVIRPARVIQYGSLAFIGLAVLFMALPNVGDRFWSSQNQETSDYFNSSYWFSVRPGIVAALDNPVTGIGVGMHRKLCEDIPHGPDWLVGENNCHPHPHQFYVQLAEETGIFGFLAGIAMIGAIIIAAARGRRNNTLFSRLAWIPPALMFMPQPSAD
;
A
#
# COMPACT_ATOMS: atom_id res chain seq x y z
N MET A 1 -27.46 -11.69 3.49
CA MET A 1 -27.52 -12.72 2.44
C MET A 1 -28.03 -12.18 1.09
N ASN A 2 -29.08 -11.38 1.05
CA ASN A 2 -29.63 -10.82 -0.22
C ASN A 2 -28.66 -9.93 -1.00
N PHE A 3 -27.90 -9.02 -0.33
CA PHE A 3 -26.93 -8.15 -0.99
C PHE A 3 -25.84 -8.93 -1.74
N LEU A 4 -25.25 -9.93 -1.10
CA LEU A 4 -24.20 -10.76 -1.69
C LEU A 4 -24.71 -11.50 -2.94
N ARG A 5 -25.88 -12.16 -2.83
CA ARG A 5 -26.51 -12.85 -3.96
C ARG A 5 -26.81 -11.89 -5.12
N GLN A 6 -27.33 -10.72 -4.82
CA GLN A 6 -27.63 -9.69 -5.82
C GLN A 6 -26.35 -9.19 -6.51
N THR A 7 -25.28 -8.91 -5.75
CA THR A 7 -24.00 -8.47 -6.30
C THR A 7 -23.40 -9.51 -7.22
N ILE A 8 -23.38 -10.79 -6.80
CA ILE A 8 -22.88 -11.91 -7.61
C ILE A 8 -23.71 -12.04 -8.89
N ALA A 9 -25.05 -12.04 -8.80
CA ALA A 9 -25.92 -12.18 -9.95
C ALA A 9 -25.70 -11.03 -10.94
N THR A 10 -25.62 -9.78 -10.46
CA THR A 10 -25.38 -8.61 -11.32
C THR A 10 -24.00 -8.64 -11.97
N CYS A 11 -22.97 -9.04 -11.21
CA CYS A 11 -21.62 -9.20 -11.76
C CYS A 11 -21.56 -10.31 -12.82
N THR A 12 -22.26 -11.44 -12.58
CA THR A 12 -22.35 -12.55 -13.53
C THR A 12 -23.05 -12.12 -14.82
N TYR A 13 -24.11 -11.32 -14.72
CA TYR A 13 -24.79 -10.75 -15.89
C TYR A 13 -23.88 -9.81 -16.66
N ASP A 14 -23.16 -8.92 -15.97
CA ASP A 14 -22.19 -8.02 -16.54
C ASP A 14 -21.07 -8.80 -17.30
N LEU A 15 -20.51 -9.83 -16.68
CA LEU A 15 -19.49 -10.68 -17.32
C LEU A 15 -20.00 -11.36 -18.61
N ARG A 16 -21.26 -11.77 -18.65
CA ARG A 16 -21.85 -12.38 -19.86
C ARG A 16 -22.04 -11.39 -21.01
N SER A 17 -22.13 -10.10 -20.71
CA SER A 17 -22.26 -9.03 -21.72
C SER A 17 -20.92 -8.62 -22.33
N LEU A 18 -19.79 -9.02 -21.73
CA LEU A 18 -18.45 -8.73 -22.20
C LEU A 18 -17.99 -9.67 -23.31
N SER A 19 -16.98 -9.23 -24.08
CA SER A 19 -16.21 -10.14 -24.90
C SER A 19 -15.58 -11.24 -24.03
N LYS A 20 -15.31 -12.43 -24.59
CA LYS A 20 -14.63 -13.51 -23.86
C LYS A 20 -13.25 -13.07 -23.32
N TRP A 21 -12.58 -12.21 -24.06
CA TRP A 21 -11.31 -11.60 -23.67
C TRP A 21 -11.45 -10.73 -22.42
N ASP A 22 -12.35 -9.76 -22.45
CA ASP A 22 -12.57 -8.85 -21.32
C ASP A 22 -13.07 -9.57 -20.08
N ALA A 23 -14.01 -10.52 -20.26
CA ALA A 23 -14.49 -11.36 -19.16
C ALA A 23 -13.36 -12.18 -18.53
N GLY A 24 -12.46 -12.75 -19.33
CA GLY A 24 -11.28 -13.47 -18.85
C GLY A 24 -10.36 -12.58 -18.00
N PHE A 25 -10.10 -11.36 -18.47
CA PHE A 25 -9.28 -10.40 -17.71
C PHE A 25 -9.96 -9.91 -16.43
N VAL A 26 -11.27 -9.71 -16.42
CA VAL A 26 -12.02 -9.35 -15.20
C VAL A 26 -11.93 -10.49 -14.16
N LEU A 27 -12.10 -11.75 -14.60
CA LEU A 27 -11.95 -12.90 -13.68
C LEU A 27 -10.51 -13.03 -13.18
N PHE A 28 -9.53 -12.85 -14.05
CA PHE A 28 -8.11 -12.86 -13.69
C PHE A 28 -7.78 -11.72 -12.73
N TRP A 29 -8.37 -10.53 -12.91
CA TRP A 29 -8.23 -9.41 -11.99
C TRP A 29 -8.75 -9.74 -10.58
N PHE A 30 -9.91 -10.40 -10.48
CA PHE A 30 -10.47 -10.84 -9.20
C PHE A 30 -9.58 -11.84 -8.45
N ALA A 31 -8.74 -12.61 -9.14
CA ALA A 31 -7.82 -13.54 -8.52
C ALA A 31 -6.63 -12.85 -7.83
N GLY A 32 -6.33 -11.59 -8.17
CA GLY A 32 -5.15 -10.87 -7.68
C GLY A 32 -4.96 -10.85 -6.17
N PRO A 33 -5.98 -10.48 -5.37
CA PRO A 33 -5.84 -10.50 -3.91
C PRO A 33 -5.43 -11.86 -3.34
N LEU A 34 -5.83 -12.96 -3.96
CA LEU A 34 -5.45 -14.32 -3.56
C LEU A 34 -4.03 -14.67 -4.03
N LEU A 35 -3.60 -14.19 -5.20
CA LEU A 35 -2.23 -14.39 -5.68
C LEU A 35 -1.21 -13.74 -4.76
N TYR A 36 -1.55 -12.59 -4.17
CA TYR A 36 -0.74 -11.96 -3.14
C TYR A 36 -0.56 -12.82 -1.87
N LEU A 37 -1.47 -13.76 -1.60
CA LEU A 37 -1.34 -14.68 -0.46
C LEU A 37 -0.32 -15.79 -0.72
N ILE A 38 0.04 -16.03 -1.98
CA ILE A 38 0.98 -17.09 -2.35
C ILE A 38 2.41 -16.60 -2.19
N GLU A 39 2.76 -15.52 -2.90
CA GLU A 39 4.08 -14.87 -2.88
C GLU A 39 4.05 -13.56 -3.65
N ARG A 40 5.15 -12.78 -3.58
CA ARG A 40 5.30 -11.52 -4.32
C ARG A 40 5.40 -11.76 -5.84
N THR A 41 6.14 -12.78 -6.27
CA THR A 41 6.37 -13.06 -7.70
C THR A 41 5.09 -13.32 -8.50
N PRO A 42 4.14 -14.19 -8.06
CA PRO A 42 2.86 -14.35 -8.72
C PRO A 42 2.05 -13.05 -8.82
N ALA A 43 2.12 -12.20 -7.79
CA ALA A 43 1.44 -10.91 -7.77
C ALA A 43 2.04 -9.92 -8.78
N ASP A 44 3.36 -9.87 -8.91
CA ASP A 44 4.06 -9.03 -9.90
C ASP A 44 3.78 -9.48 -11.33
N ILE A 45 3.74 -10.78 -11.58
CA ILE A 45 3.36 -11.34 -12.88
C ILE A 45 1.90 -10.98 -13.20
N TRP A 46 0.99 -11.19 -12.26
CA TRP A 46 -0.43 -10.86 -12.40
C TRP A 46 -0.64 -9.38 -12.76
N LEU A 47 -0.01 -8.48 -12.01
CA LEU A 47 -0.08 -7.05 -12.22
C LEU A 47 0.45 -6.65 -13.60
N SER A 48 1.57 -7.24 -14.02
CA SER A 48 2.19 -7.00 -15.33
C SER A 48 1.30 -7.47 -16.49
N LEU A 49 0.71 -8.67 -16.37
CA LEU A 49 -0.21 -9.21 -17.38
C LEU A 49 -1.49 -8.36 -17.50
N ILE A 50 -2.02 -7.83 -16.39
CA ILE A 50 -3.15 -6.89 -16.44
C ILE A 50 -2.76 -5.61 -17.18
N GLY A 51 -1.57 -5.05 -16.92
CA GLY A 51 -1.06 -3.87 -17.62
C GLY A 51 -0.91 -4.10 -19.13
N ILE A 52 -0.32 -5.22 -19.53
CA ILE A 52 -0.19 -5.63 -20.95
C ILE A 52 -1.57 -5.84 -21.58
N GLY A 53 -2.47 -6.53 -20.88
CA GLY A 53 -3.84 -6.75 -21.33
C GLY A 53 -4.60 -5.45 -21.54
N PHE A 54 -4.36 -4.43 -20.71
CA PHE A 54 -4.96 -3.11 -20.87
C PHE A 54 -4.49 -2.39 -22.12
N ILE A 55 -3.20 -2.45 -22.43
CA ILE A 55 -2.68 -1.90 -23.69
C ILE A 55 -3.30 -2.63 -24.90
N ALA A 56 -3.39 -3.97 -24.85
CA ALA A 56 -4.04 -4.74 -25.90
C ALA A 56 -5.53 -4.40 -26.04
N HIS A 57 -6.24 -4.20 -24.94
CA HIS A 57 -7.64 -3.74 -24.92
C HIS A 57 -7.76 -2.35 -25.57
N SER A 58 -6.97 -1.37 -25.12
CA SER A 58 -6.97 -0.01 -25.64
C SER A 58 -6.68 0.03 -27.16
N THR A 59 -5.77 -0.82 -27.63
CA THR A 59 -5.45 -0.95 -29.06
C THR A 59 -6.62 -1.52 -29.85
N ARG A 60 -7.27 -2.58 -29.36
CA ARG A 60 -8.40 -3.24 -30.04
C ARG A 60 -9.65 -2.37 -30.08
N ALA A 61 -9.95 -1.68 -28.97
CA ALA A 61 -11.11 -0.81 -28.86
C ALA A 61 -10.85 0.59 -29.41
N ASN A 62 -9.61 0.91 -29.76
CA ASN A 62 -9.14 2.27 -30.09
C ASN A 62 -9.46 3.30 -28.99
N GLU A 63 -9.34 2.90 -27.73
CA GLU A 63 -9.66 3.69 -26.55
C GLU A 63 -8.39 4.23 -25.87
N TRP A 64 -7.89 5.38 -26.33
CA TRP A 64 -6.67 6.02 -25.83
C TRP A 64 -6.93 7.29 -25.02
N GLU A 65 -8.20 7.58 -24.71
CA GLU A 65 -8.56 8.80 -23.95
C GLU A 65 -7.97 8.85 -22.53
N TRP A 66 -7.68 7.70 -21.95
CA TRP A 66 -7.04 7.62 -20.64
C TRP A 66 -5.67 8.31 -20.59
N LEU A 67 -4.94 8.41 -21.71
CA LEU A 67 -3.68 9.18 -21.81
C LEU A 67 -3.87 10.68 -21.56
N ARG A 68 -5.09 11.19 -21.68
CA ARG A 68 -5.42 12.60 -21.41
C ARG A 68 -5.62 12.87 -19.90
N ALA A 69 -5.73 11.84 -19.07
CA ALA A 69 -5.88 12.02 -17.63
C ALA A 69 -4.62 12.69 -17.04
N GLY A 70 -4.83 13.69 -16.19
CA GLY A 70 -3.72 14.50 -15.65
C GLY A 70 -2.69 13.66 -14.91
N TRP A 71 -3.14 12.73 -14.07
CA TRP A 71 -2.22 11.85 -13.34
C TRP A 71 -1.41 10.93 -14.28
N VAL A 72 -1.99 10.48 -15.38
CA VAL A 72 -1.28 9.65 -16.37
C VAL A 72 -0.19 10.45 -17.07
N ARG A 73 -0.46 11.73 -17.40
CA ARG A 73 0.54 12.62 -18.03
C ARG A 73 1.71 12.91 -17.08
N PHE A 74 1.45 13.20 -15.81
CA PHE A 74 2.52 13.39 -14.82
C PHE A 74 3.30 12.10 -14.57
N THR A 75 2.63 10.94 -14.57
CA THR A 75 3.29 9.63 -14.49
C THR A 75 4.19 9.39 -15.70
N GLY A 76 3.72 9.71 -16.91
CA GLY A 76 4.52 9.60 -18.14
C GLY A 76 5.74 10.52 -18.12
N LEU A 77 5.58 11.75 -17.62
CA LEU A 77 6.70 12.69 -17.44
C LEU A 77 7.74 12.14 -16.44
N PHE A 78 7.27 11.69 -15.28
CA PHE A 78 8.15 11.09 -14.27
C PHE A 78 8.91 9.89 -14.85
N TRP A 79 8.20 8.99 -15.53
CA TRP A 79 8.80 7.80 -16.13
C TRP A 79 9.81 8.12 -17.23
N ALA A 80 9.54 9.13 -18.07
CA ALA A 80 10.49 9.58 -19.07
C ALA A 80 11.79 10.11 -18.44
N ILE A 81 11.69 10.90 -17.35
CA ILE A 81 12.86 11.38 -16.59
C ILE A 81 13.61 10.19 -15.97
N ALA A 82 12.90 9.24 -15.37
CA ALA A 82 13.50 8.04 -14.78
C ALA A 82 14.26 7.21 -15.82
N LEU A 83 13.72 7.05 -17.04
CA LEU A 83 14.40 6.37 -18.14
C LEU A 83 15.68 7.10 -18.58
N VAL A 84 15.65 8.42 -18.67
CA VAL A 84 16.85 9.22 -18.99
C VAL A 84 17.92 9.05 -17.90
N GLY A 85 17.54 9.19 -16.63
CA GLY A 85 18.45 8.97 -15.50
C GLY A 85 19.03 7.54 -15.49
N ALA A 86 18.19 6.54 -15.78
CA ALA A 86 18.64 5.15 -15.89
C ALA A 86 19.64 4.92 -17.03
N ALA A 87 19.42 5.56 -18.18
CA ALA A 87 20.30 5.42 -19.35
C ALA A 87 21.70 6.00 -19.15
N ILE A 88 21.86 6.97 -18.28
CA ILE A 88 23.14 7.60 -17.96
C ILE A 88 23.72 7.16 -16.60
N SER A 89 23.11 6.19 -15.94
CA SER A 89 23.58 5.63 -14.68
C SER A 89 24.89 4.83 -14.84
N VAL A 90 25.54 4.53 -13.73
CA VAL A 90 26.79 3.71 -13.72
C VAL A 90 26.56 2.32 -14.30
N ASN A 91 25.36 1.77 -14.16
CA ASN A 91 24.98 0.48 -14.78
C ASN A 91 23.67 0.66 -15.58
N PRO A 92 23.77 1.19 -16.83
CA PRO A 92 22.58 1.56 -17.60
C PRO A 92 21.65 0.39 -17.90
N LEU A 93 22.19 -0.79 -18.19
CA LEU A 93 21.38 -1.95 -18.56
C LEU A 93 20.51 -2.42 -17.40
N TYR A 94 21.07 -2.50 -16.21
CA TYR A 94 20.34 -2.84 -14.99
C TYR A 94 19.29 -1.78 -14.67
N SER A 95 19.70 -0.51 -14.61
CA SER A 95 18.81 0.59 -14.25
C SER A 95 17.67 0.80 -15.23
N LEU A 96 17.92 0.64 -16.55
CA LEU A 96 16.85 0.66 -17.56
C LEU A 96 15.89 -0.50 -17.38
N GLY A 97 16.38 -1.70 -17.02
CA GLY A 97 15.51 -2.84 -16.71
C GLY A 97 14.53 -2.53 -15.58
N GLU A 98 15.01 -1.94 -14.48
CA GLU A 98 14.18 -1.53 -13.35
C GLU A 98 13.20 -0.40 -13.73
N ALA A 99 13.68 0.62 -14.44
CA ALA A 99 12.85 1.75 -14.88
C ALA A 99 11.75 1.33 -15.87
N VAL A 100 12.04 0.42 -16.79
CA VAL A 100 11.03 -0.16 -17.71
C VAL A 100 10.05 -1.03 -16.94
N ALA A 101 10.52 -1.89 -16.05
CA ALA A 101 9.65 -2.74 -15.25
C ALA A 101 8.68 -1.94 -14.36
N TRP A 102 9.08 -0.73 -13.92
CA TRP A 102 8.24 0.12 -13.07
C TRP A 102 6.92 0.53 -13.74
N ILE A 103 6.87 0.64 -15.08
CA ILE A 103 5.65 1.06 -15.82
C ILE A 103 4.43 0.16 -15.56
N ARG A 104 4.66 -1.10 -15.11
CA ARG A 104 3.58 -2.03 -14.78
C ARG A 104 2.61 -1.49 -13.72
N PHE A 105 3.09 -0.72 -12.75
CA PHE A 105 2.26 -0.16 -11.68
C PHE A 105 1.24 0.88 -12.20
N PRO A 106 1.65 1.93 -12.91
CA PRO A 106 0.69 2.89 -13.46
C PRO A 106 -0.20 2.28 -14.56
N LEU A 107 0.27 1.32 -15.35
CA LEU A 107 -0.58 0.61 -16.30
C LEU A 107 -1.65 -0.22 -15.60
N TYR A 108 -1.31 -0.90 -14.52
CA TYR A 108 -2.28 -1.59 -13.69
C TYR A 108 -3.31 -0.62 -13.09
N ALA A 109 -2.86 0.52 -12.55
CA ALA A 109 -3.77 1.54 -12.03
C ALA A 109 -4.72 2.08 -13.10
N ALA A 110 -4.21 2.31 -14.31
CA ALA A 110 -5.02 2.72 -15.46
C ALA A 110 -6.01 1.62 -15.88
N ALA A 111 -5.59 0.36 -15.93
CA ALA A 111 -6.47 -0.78 -16.20
C ALA A 111 -7.61 -0.86 -15.17
N CYS A 112 -7.31 -0.70 -13.89
CA CYS A 112 -8.31 -0.68 -12.83
C CYS A 112 -9.29 0.48 -12.98
N MET A 113 -8.81 1.66 -13.35
CA MET A 113 -9.64 2.87 -13.42
C MET A 113 -10.48 2.94 -14.70
N PHE A 114 -9.91 2.59 -15.85
CA PHE A 114 -10.53 2.87 -17.15
C PHE A 114 -11.12 1.63 -17.84
N TRP A 115 -10.79 0.43 -17.38
CA TRP A 115 -11.25 -0.82 -18.00
C TRP A 115 -11.94 -1.75 -17.00
N LEU A 116 -11.16 -2.41 -16.13
CA LEU A 116 -11.67 -3.50 -15.27
C LEU A 116 -12.62 -2.98 -14.20
N GLY A 117 -12.30 -1.87 -13.56
CA GLY A 117 -13.06 -1.26 -12.47
C GLY A 117 -14.03 -0.16 -12.90
N ALA A 118 -14.23 0.06 -14.21
CA ALA A 118 -15.19 1.05 -14.72
C ALA A 118 -16.63 0.77 -14.28
N ASN A 119 -16.97 -0.51 -14.04
CA ASN A 119 -18.26 -0.92 -13.51
C ASN A 119 -18.23 -1.06 -11.98
N ARG A 120 -19.19 -0.41 -11.31
CA ARG A 120 -19.32 -0.44 -9.84
C ARG A 120 -19.43 -1.86 -9.27
N ASN A 121 -20.16 -2.76 -9.95
CA ASN A 121 -20.36 -4.11 -9.45
C ASN A 121 -19.04 -4.91 -9.47
N ARG A 122 -18.18 -4.69 -10.46
CA ARG A 122 -16.85 -5.27 -10.53
C ARG A 122 -15.96 -4.76 -9.38
N LEU A 123 -16.02 -3.45 -9.08
CA LEU A 123 -15.30 -2.88 -7.92
C LEU A 123 -15.77 -3.50 -6.60
N VAL A 124 -17.08 -3.67 -6.42
CA VAL A 124 -17.62 -4.32 -5.22
C VAL A 124 -17.16 -5.78 -5.14
N MET A 125 -17.15 -6.52 -6.25
CA MET A 125 -16.65 -7.89 -6.28
C MET A 125 -15.16 -7.95 -5.94
N MET A 126 -14.35 -7.02 -6.48
CA MET A 126 -12.92 -6.93 -6.14
C MET A 126 -12.69 -6.65 -4.66
N LEU A 127 -13.46 -5.73 -4.05
CA LEU A 127 -13.42 -5.49 -2.60
C LEU A 127 -13.81 -6.73 -1.79
N MET A 128 -14.75 -7.53 -2.28
CA MET A 128 -15.11 -8.79 -1.64
C MET A 128 -13.99 -9.82 -1.73
N MET A 129 -13.32 -9.94 -2.88
CA MET A 129 -12.15 -10.82 -3.04
C MET A 129 -10.99 -10.34 -2.15
N MET A 130 -10.79 -9.04 -2.04
CA MET A 130 -9.82 -8.46 -1.11
C MET A 130 -10.18 -8.78 0.36
N ALA A 131 -11.47 -8.70 0.73
CA ALA A 131 -11.91 -9.07 2.07
C ALA A 131 -11.68 -10.56 2.37
N VAL A 132 -11.90 -11.44 1.40
CA VAL A 132 -11.58 -12.88 1.53
C VAL A 132 -10.08 -13.08 1.76
N ALA A 133 -9.23 -12.43 0.96
CA ALA A 133 -7.78 -12.51 1.13
C ALA A 133 -7.33 -11.99 2.51
N VAL A 134 -7.89 -10.88 2.97
CA VAL A 134 -7.62 -10.32 4.30
C VAL A 134 -8.03 -11.30 5.41
N VAL A 135 -9.19 -11.96 5.30
CA VAL A 135 -9.64 -12.93 6.30
C VAL A 135 -8.70 -14.14 6.34
N ILE A 136 -8.29 -14.66 5.17
CA ILE A 136 -7.34 -15.78 5.10
C ILE A 136 -6.00 -15.39 5.73
N MET A 137 -5.43 -14.25 5.36
CA MET A 137 -4.17 -13.74 5.91
C MET A 137 -4.28 -13.53 7.43
N SER A 138 -5.39 -12.93 7.88
CA SER A 138 -5.63 -12.74 9.33
C SER A 138 -5.66 -14.07 10.07
N GLY A 139 -6.23 -15.10 9.49
CA GLY A 139 -6.23 -16.46 10.04
C GLY A 139 -4.80 -17.00 10.24
N PHE A 140 -3.95 -16.88 9.23
CA PHE A 140 -2.53 -17.26 9.33
C PHE A 140 -1.81 -16.48 10.43
N LEU A 141 -1.95 -15.16 10.45
CA LEU A 141 -1.28 -14.29 11.43
C LEU A 141 -1.74 -14.55 12.86
N ILE A 142 -3.04 -14.77 13.08
CA ILE A 142 -3.57 -15.09 14.40
C ILE A 142 -3.08 -16.47 14.88
N THR A 143 -3.04 -17.48 14.01
CA THR A 143 -2.54 -18.82 14.37
C THR A 143 -1.05 -18.79 14.65
N GLU A 144 -0.24 -18.09 13.85
CA GLU A 144 1.20 -17.91 14.09
C GLU A 144 1.44 -17.16 15.42
N PHE A 145 0.70 -16.09 15.66
CA PHE A 145 0.78 -15.35 16.92
C PHE A 145 0.47 -16.24 18.12
N ALA A 146 -0.61 -17.00 18.05
CA ALA A 146 -1.02 -17.91 19.12
C ALA A 146 0.03 -19.01 19.37
N ALA A 147 0.62 -19.57 18.32
CA ALA A 147 1.69 -20.56 18.42
C ALA A 147 2.95 -19.98 19.05
N ASN A 148 3.39 -18.81 18.59
CA ASN A 148 4.55 -18.11 19.14
C ASN A 148 4.34 -17.73 20.61
N PHE A 149 3.14 -17.26 20.97
CA PHE A 149 2.79 -16.92 22.34
C PHE A 149 2.77 -18.14 23.27
N ALA A 150 2.28 -19.28 22.79
CA ALA A 150 2.27 -20.54 23.54
C ALA A 150 3.68 -21.08 23.80
N LEU A 151 4.60 -20.92 22.83
CA LEU A 151 5.99 -21.37 22.95
C LEU A 151 6.83 -20.44 23.83
N ASN A 152 6.69 -19.16 23.67
CA ASN A 152 7.41 -18.14 24.44
C ASN A 152 6.58 -16.85 24.54
N PRO A 153 5.82 -16.66 25.63
CA PRO A 153 5.00 -15.46 25.83
C PRO A 153 5.80 -14.13 25.78
N ASN A 154 7.11 -14.20 26.00
CA ASN A 154 8.01 -13.04 26.05
C ASN A 154 8.74 -12.79 24.71
N ALA A 155 8.51 -13.67 23.70
CA ALA A 155 9.16 -13.49 22.41
C ALA A 155 8.68 -12.23 21.70
N LYS A 156 9.63 -11.37 21.34
CA LYS A 156 9.39 -10.14 20.57
C LYS A 156 9.55 -10.43 19.06
N THR A 157 8.96 -11.51 18.56
CA THR A 157 9.09 -11.91 17.16
C THR A 157 8.06 -11.18 16.29
N ARG A 158 8.50 -10.74 15.11
CA ARG A 158 7.59 -10.31 14.04
C ARG A 158 6.93 -11.55 13.43
N LEU A 159 5.69 -11.39 12.98
CA LEU A 159 5.00 -12.46 12.28
C LEU A 159 5.45 -12.50 10.82
N GLY A 160 5.76 -13.68 10.33
CA GLY A 160 6.17 -13.92 8.94
C GLY A 160 4.99 -14.23 8.01
N GLY A 161 3.84 -14.63 8.58
CA GLY A 161 2.67 -15.03 7.82
C GLY A 161 2.95 -16.20 6.87
N PRO A 162 2.15 -16.37 5.82
CA PRO A 162 2.34 -17.48 4.88
C PRO A 162 3.61 -17.39 4.05
N TYR A 163 4.28 -16.23 4.01
CA TYR A 163 5.50 -16.02 3.22
C TYR A 163 6.78 -16.38 3.96
N GLY A 164 6.73 -16.60 5.28
CA GLY A 164 7.94 -16.68 6.09
C GLY A 164 8.77 -15.39 6.06
N ASP A 165 8.24 -14.30 5.52
CA ASP A 165 8.87 -12.99 5.38
C ASP A 165 8.29 -12.03 6.43
N LEU A 166 9.12 -11.13 6.94
CA LEU A 166 8.79 -10.21 8.03
C LEU A 166 7.90 -9.02 7.60
N VAL A 167 7.23 -9.08 6.45
CA VAL A 167 6.47 -7.94 5.88
C VAL A 167 4.98 -8.21 5.59
N PRO A 168 4.32 -9.21 6.19
CA PRO A 168 2.89 -9.45 5.91
C PRO A 168 2.00 -8.32 6.43
N GLY A 169 2.41 -7.59 7.47
CA GLY A 169 1.65 -6.48 8.01
C GLY A 169 1.58 -5.28 7.06
N GLY A 170 2.61 -5.04 6.23
CA GLY A 170 2.58 -4.02 5.18
C GLY A 170 1.52 -4.31 4.13
N PHE A 171 1.42 -5.58 3.70
CA PHE A 171 0.38 -6.00 2.77
C PHE A 171 -1.01 -5.91 3.38
N ILE A 172 -1.20 -6.51 4.57
CA ILE A 172 -2.51 -6.59 5.20
C ILE A 172 -3.02 -5.21 5.62
N GLY A 173 -2.13 -4.34 6.13
CA GLY A 173 -2.47 -2.97 6.50
C GLY A 173 -2.95 -2.16 5.30
N LYS A 174 -2.26 -2.24 4.17
CA LYS A 174 -2.65 -1.56 2.92
C LYS A 174 -3.95 -2.12 2.34
N ALA A 175 -4.17 -3.43 2.38
CA ALA A 175 -5.41 -4.07 1.94
C ALA A 175 -6.59 -3.78 2.88
N MET A 176 -6.35 -3.75 4.20
CA MET A 176 -7.37 -3.44 5.19
C MET A 176 -7.81 -1.97 5.17
N MET A 177 -6.93 -1.05 4.79
CA MET A 177 -7.22 0.39 4.80
C MET A 177 -8.50 0.73 4.02
N PRO A 178 -8.66 0.39 2.72
CA PRO A 178 -9.90 0.67 2.00
C PRO A 178 -11.09 -0.11 2.55
N LEU A 179 -10.91 -1.34 3.04
CA LEU A 179 -12.00 -2.13 3.63
C LEU A 179 -12.48 -1.53 4.94
N ALA A 180 -11.58 -1.14 5.83
CA ALA A 180 -11.91 -0.50 7.11
C ALA A 180 -12.64 0.84 6.89
N MET A 181 -12.22 1.62 5.90
CA MET A 181 -12.87 2.86 5.51
C MET A 181 -14.29 2.64 5.01
N VAL A 182 -14.48 1.64 4.14
CA VAL A 182 -15.81 1.27 3.63
C VAL A 182 -16.71 0.81 4.77
N MET A 183 -16.20 -0.01 5.68
CA MET A 183 -16.96 -0.48 6.85
C MET A 183 -17.32 0.68 7.79
N ALA A 184 -16.36 1.55 8.10
CA ALA A 184 -16.61 2.74 8.91
C ALA A 184 -17.72 3.62 8.31
N ALA A 185 -17.67 3.82 7.01
CA ALA A 185 -18.64 4.62 6.28
C ALA A 185 -20.03 3.96 6.24
N ILE A 186 -20.13 2.65 6.06
CA ILE A 186 -21.40 1.91 6.14
C ILE A 186 -21.94 1.98 7.58
N ALA A 187 -21.09 1.84 8.58
CA ALA A 187 -21.46 1.89 9.98
C ALA A 187 -22.18 3.17 10.36
N ILE A 188 -21.72 4.32 9.86
CA ILE A 188 -22.30 5.62 10.14
C ILE A 188 -23.73 5.76 9.59
N GLY A 189 -24.04 5.12 8.47
CA GLY A 189 -25.34 5.13 7.82
C GLY A 189 -26.37 4.15 8.37
N ARG A 190 -25.99 3.26 9.33
CA ARG A 190 -26.84 2.16 9.82
C ARG A 190 -27.35 2.41 11.25
N PRO A 191 -28.40 1.65 11.70
CA PRO A 191 -28.80 1.62 13.09
C PRO A 191 -27.62 1.29 14.02
N ILE A 192 -27.67 1.78 15.25
CA ILE A 192 -26.56 1.72 16.22
C ILE A 192 -25.98 0.31 16.40
N ARG A 193 -26.86 -0.73 16.46
CA ARG A 193 -26.45 -2.13 16.62
C ARG A 193 -25.57 -2.62 15.45
N GLN A 194 -25.95 -2.29 14.20
CA GLN A 194 -25.19 -2.65 13.02
C GLN A 194 -23.88 -1.84 12.92
N GLY A 195 -23.94 -0.59 13.36
CA GLY A 195 -22.79 0.27 13.47
C GLY A 195 -21.75 -0.25 14.45
N LEU A 196 -22.17 -0.75 15.61
CA LEU A 196 -21.28 -1.39 16.59
C LEU A 196 -20.59 -2.61 16.00
N LEU A 197 -21.31 -3.49 15.29
CA LEU A 197 -20.69 -4.66 14.64
C LEU A 197 -19.62 -4.25 13.63
N MET A 198 -19.88 -3.24 12.79
CA MET A 198 -18.88 -2.75 11.83
C MET A 198 -17.68 -2.11 12.52
N GLY A 199 -17.92 -1.40 13.63
CA GLY A 199 -16.85 -0.84 14.46
C GLY A 199 -15.97 -1.95 15.08
N LEU A 200 -16.57 -3.02 15.57
CA LEU A 200 -15.85 -4.19 16.09
C LEU A 200 -15.00 -4.87 14.99
N PHE A 201 -15.52 -5.02 13.77
CA PHE A 201 -14.74 -5.53 12.64
C PHE A 201 -13.57 -4.63 12.29
N ALA A 202 -13.78 -3.29 12.24
CA ALA A 202 -12.70 -2.35 12.01
C ALA A 202 -11.63 -2.41 13.12
N GLY A 203 -12.07 -2.50 14.38
CA GLY A 203 -11.16 -2.71 15.53
C GLY A 203 -10.39 -4.03 15.46
N ALA A 204 -11.04 -5.12 15.06
CA ALA A 204 -10.38 -6.41 14.86
C ALA A 204 -9.30 -6.34 13.76
N MET A 205 -9.57 -5.64 12.65
CA MET A 205 -8.57 -5.41 11.60
C MET A 205 -7.35 -4.63 12.13
N VAL A 206 -7.59 -3.57 12.90
CA VAL A 206 -6.51 -2.82 13.56
C VAL A 206 -5.72 -3.75 14.50
N GLY A 207 -6.41 -4.57 15.29
CA GLY A 207 -5.79 -5.56 16.17
C GLY A 207 -4.89 -6.54 15.43
N VAL A 208 -5.34 -7.07 14.28
CA VAL A 208 -4.52 -7.98 13.45
C VAL A 208 -3.25 -7.28 12.96
N VAL A 209 -3.33 -6.02 12.50
CA VAL A 209 -2.12 -5.31 12.07
C VAL A 209 -1.17 -5.04 13.23
N ILE A 210 -1.69 -4.73 14.43
CA ILE A 210 -0.86 -4.50 15.62
C ILE A 210 -0.09 -5.75 16.02
N ILE A 211 -0.72 -6.94 16.02
CA ILE A 211 -0.03 -8.18 16.39
C ILE A 211 1.07 -8.58 15.41
N THR A 212 1.07 -8.08 14.17
CA THR A 212 2.20 -8.28 13.24
C THR A 212 3.48 -7.61 13.72
N GLY A 213 3.36 -6.62 14.60
CA GLY A 213 4.46 -5.82 15.12
C GLY A 213 4.92 -4.70 14.19
N GLU A 214 4.18 -4.41 13.13
CA GLU A 214 4.46 -3.31 12.19
C GLU A 214 3.77 -2.01 12.64
N ARG A 215 4.54 -1.11 13.23
CA ARG A 215 4.04 0.12 13.87
C ARG A 215 3.41 1.08 12.88
N MET A 216 4.11 1.39 11.78
CA MET A 216 3.64 2.38 10.82
C MET A 216 2.35 1.96 10.13
N ASN A 217 2.21 0.68 9.75
CA ASN A 217 0.98 0.18 9.16
C ASN A 217 -0.19 0.22 10.16
N SER A 218 0.07 0.00 11.44
CA SER A 218 -0.93 0.15 12.51
C SER A 218 -1.41 1.60 12.65
N VAL A 219 -0.47 2.56 12.67
CA VAL A 219 -0.79 3.99 12.76
C VAL A 219 -1.56 4.45 11.51
N LEU A 220 -1.13 4.06 10.33
CA LEU A 220 -1.80 4.43 9.08
C LEU A 220 -3.22 3.85 8.98
N LEU A 221 -3.42 2.61 9.44
CA LEU A 221 -4.75 2.01 9.48
C LEU A 221 -5.66 2.72 10.49
N CYS A 222 -5.18 3.02 11.69
CA CYS A 222 -5.92 3.82 12.67
C CYS A 222 -6.29 5.20 12.12
N LEU A 223 -5.32 5.86 11.49
CA LEU A 223 -5.53 7.19 10.90
C LEU A 223 -6.54 7.11 9.73
N SER A 224 -6.50 6.05 8.91
CA SER A 224 -7.46 5.87 7.82
C SER A 224 -8.89 5.72 8.34
N VAL A 225 -9.10 4.91 9.39
CA VAL A 225 -10.41 4.74 10.03
C VAL A 225 -10.88 6.04 10.66
N PHE A 226 -9.99 6.77 11.33
CA PHE A 226 -10.28 8.08 11.91
C PHE A 226 -10.69 9.09 10.85
N LEU A 227 -9.90 9.28 9.80
CA LEU A 227 -10.18 10.21 8.71
C LEU A 227 -11.47 9.85 7.97
N ALA A 228 -11.73 8.55 7.73
CA ALA A 228 -12.99 8.10 7.16
C ALA A 228 -14.18 8.49 8.03
N SER A 229 -14.04 8.34 9.34
CA SER A 229 -15.05 8.70 10.32
C SER A 229 -15.31 10.21 10.32
N VAL A 230 -14.25 11.04 10.30
CA VAL A 230 -14.35 12.50 10.27
C VAL A 230 -14.88 13.02 8.94
N ALA A 231 -14.42 12.48 7.82
CA ALA A 231 -14.87 12.92 6.48
C ALA A 231 -16.36 12.64 6.22
N TRP A 232 -16.94 11.73 6.98
CA TRP A 232 -18.35 11.36 6.88
C TRP A 232 -19.26 12.06 7.91
N VAL A 233 -18.74 12.96 8.76
CA VAL A 233 -19.45 13.53 9.91
C VAL A 233 -20.75 14.24 9.52
N ILE A 234 -21.84 13.48 9.47
CA ILE A 234 -23.21 13.98 9.60
C ILE A 234 -23.69 13.84 11.08
N ARG A 235 -23.02 13.02 11.90
CA ARG A 235 -23.39 12.77 13.31
C ARG A 235 -22.16 12.58 14.20
N PRO A 236 -21.62 13.66 14.82
CA PRO A 236 -20.41 13.61 15.64
C PRO A 236 -20.49 12.58 16.79
N ALA A 237 -21.66 12.35 17.38
CA ALA A 237 -21.85 11.36 18.45
C ALA A 237 -21.48 9.93 18.03
N ARG A 238 -21.66 9.55 16.76
CA ARG A 238 -21.27 8.23 16.26
C ARG A 238 -19.77 8.10 16.02
N VAL A 239 -19.11 9.17 15.59
CA VAL A 239 -17.63 9.21 15.46
C VAL A 239 -16.97 8.97 16.80
N ILE A 240 -17.51 9.61 17.87
CA ILE A 240 -17.01 9.41 19.23
C ILE A 240 -17.22 7.95 19.67
N GLN A 241 -18.39 7.36 19.39
CA GLN A 241 -18.67 5.97 19.74
C GLN A 241 -17.73 4.98 19.04
N TYR A 242 -17.49 5.13 17.73
CA TYR A 242 -16.59 4.22 16.98
C TYR A 242 -15.13 4.47 17.31
N GLY A 243 -14.73 5.71 17.45
CA GLY A 243 -13.40 6.08 17.92
C GLY A 243 -13.12 5.53 19.32
N SER A 244 -14.10 5.63 20.22
CA SER A 244 -13.97 5.07 21.58
C SER A 244 -13.88 3.55 21.56
N LEU A 245 -14.66 2.85 20.75
CA LEU A 245 -14.60 1.39 20.64
C LEU A 245 -13.29 0.90 20.03
N ALA A 246 -12.79 1.58 18.99
CA ALA A 246 -11.49 1.29 18.42
C ALA A 246 -10.37 1.54 19.43
N PHE A 247 -10.45 2.66 20.18
CA PHE A 247 -9.48 3.00 21.22
C PHE A 247 -9.55 2.04 22.40
N ILE A 248 -10.75 1.66 22.86
CA ILE A 248 -10.94 0.67 23.95
C ILE A 248 -10.42 -0.70 23.49
N GLY A 249 -10.73 -1.14 22.27
CA GLY A 249 -10.21 -2.38 21.71
C GLY A 249 -8.68 -2.39 21.63
N LEU A 250 -8.09 -1.29 21.23
CA LEU A 250 -6.64 -1.08 21.22
C LEU A 250 -6.06 -1.12 22.64
N ALA A 251 -6.65 -0.38 23.56
CA ALA A 251 -6.21 -0.33 24.96
C ALA A 251 -6.31 -1.69 25.66
N VAL A 252 -7.41 -2.43 25.41
CA VAL A 252 -7.59 -3.81 25.91
C VAL A 252 -6.54 -4.75 25.33
N LEU A 253 -6.24 -4.65 24.05
CA LEU A 253 -5.19 -5.44 23.40
C LEU A 253 -3.80 -5.12 23.99
N PHE A 254 -3.48 -3.83 24.21
CA PHE A 254 -2.23 -3.43 24.85
C PHE A 254 -2.13 -3.91 26.32
N MET A 255 -3.22 -3.84 27.08
CA MET A 255 -3.24 -4.31 28.46
C MET A 255 -3.24 -5.84 28.58
N ALA A 256 -3.92 -6.53 27.68
CA ALA A 256 -3.99 -7.99 27.67
C ALA A 256 -2.69 -8.65 27.15
N LEU A 257 -1.89 -7.94 26.38
CA LEU A 257 -0.67 -8.41 25.75
C LEU A 257 0.50 -7.45 26.07
N PRO A 258 1.04 -7.50 27.31
CA PRO A 258 2.12 -6.59 27.76
C PRO A 258 3.31 -6.56 26.79
N ASN A 259 3.64 -7.72 26.21
CA ASN A 259 4.75 -7.85 25.28
C ASN A 259 4.51 -7.11 23.93
N VAL A 260 3.25 -6.91 23.54
CA VAL A 260 2.89 -6.07 22.38
C VAL A 260 3.10 -4.61 22.73
N GLY A 261 2.67 -4.19 23.92
CA GLY A 261 2.92 -2.84 24.44
C GLY A 261 4.41 -2.55 24.60
N ASP A 262 5.15 -3.44 25.24
CA ASP A 262 6.61 -3.32 25.41
C ASP A 262 7.34 -3.27 24.06
N ARG A 263 6.93 -4.04 23.09
CA ARG A 263 7.49 -4.00 21.74
C ARG A 263 7.20 -2.68 21.03
N PHE A 264 6.02 -2.11 21.24
CA PHE A 264 5.63 -0.82 20.66
C PHE A 264 6.42 0.35 21.28
N TRP A 265 6.74 0.29 22.60
CA TRP A 265 7.40 1.35 23.35
C TRP A 265 8.90 1.14 23.59
N SER A 266 9.38 -0.08 23.85
CA SER A 266 10.76 -0.32 24.27
C SER A 266 11.77 -0.08 23.15
N SER A 267 11.41 -0.37 21.91
CA SER A 267 12.27 -0.06 20.78
C SER A 267 12.36 1.45 20.50
N GLN A 268 11.34 2.23 20.87
CA GLN A 268 11.39 3.69 20.79
C GLN A 268 12.34 4.29 21.82
N ASN A 269 12.39 3.76 23.04
CA ASN A 269 13.23 4.31 24.09
C ASN A 269 14.73 4.08 23.87
N GLN A 270 15.11 3.07 23.09
CA GLN A 270 16.51 2.83 22.70
C GLN A 270 16.94 3.62 21.46
N GLU A 271 16.02 3.87 20.52
CA GLU A 271 16.30 4.56 19.25
C GLU A 271 16.12 6.09 19.31
N THR A 272 15.30 6.60 20.22
CA THR A 272 15.00 8.05 20.29
C THR A 272 16.03 8.86 21.06
N SER A 273 16.92 8.24 21.83
CA SER A 273 17.97 8.99 22.54
C SER A 273 19.05 9.54 21.59
N ASP A 274 19.19 8.91 20.39
CA ASP A 274 20.16 9.38 19.40
C ASP A 274 19.76 8.92 17.99
N TYR A 275 18.86 9.67 17.35
CA TYR A 275 18.35 9.38 16.00
C TYR A 275 19.48 9.17 14.98
N PHE A 276 20.55 9.95 15.08
CA PHE A 276 21.70 9.89 14.18
C PHE A 276 22.60 8.67 14.38
N ASN A 277 22.39 7.90 15.46
CA ASN A 277 23.03 6.61 15.73
C ASN A 277 22.04 5.44 15.64
N SER A 278 20.84 5.66 15.11
CA SER A 278 19.85 4.60 14.90
C SER A 278 20.11 3.82 13.62
N SER A 279 19.70 2.55 13.58
CA SER A 279 19.71 1.72 12.37
C SER A 279 18.90 2.37 11.24
N TYR A 280 17.88 3.12 11.59
CA TYR A 280 17.07 3.89 10.64
C TYR A 280 17.89 4.99 9.93
N TRP A 281 18.64 5.78 10.67
CA TRP A 281 19.51 6.81 10.09
C TRP A 281 20.56 6.21 9.15
N PHE A 282 21.17 5.09 9.54
CA PHE A 282 22.14 4.40 8.70
C PHE A 282 21.53 3.85 7.40
N SER A 283 20.22 3.54 7.39
CA SER A 283 19.52 3.14 6.16
C SER A 283 19.18 4.33 5.25
N VAL A 284 18.86 5.49 5.82
CA VAL A 284 18.42 6.69 5.08
C VAL A 284 19.59 7.54 4.59
N ARG A 285 20.64 7.68 5.42
CA ARG A 285 21.81 8.52 5.14
C ARG A 285 22.48 8.25 3.79
N PRO A 286 22.75 6.98 3.38
CA PRO A 286 23.33 6.68 2.08
C PRO A 286 22.53 7.29 0.92
N GLY A 287 21.21 7.17 0.96
CA GLY A 287 20.34 7.74 -0.05
C GLY A 287 20.40 9.28 -0.09
N ILE A 288 20.48 9.94 1.07
CA ILE A 288 20.65 11.40 1.13
C ILE A 288 21.96 11.82 0.50
N VAL A 289 23.07 11.14 0.83
CA VAL A 289 24.40 11.47 0.29
C VAL A 289 24.41 11.24 -1.23
N ALA A 290 23.91 10.10 -1.70
CA ALA A 290 23.85 9.81 -3.14
C ALA A 290 22.98 10.81 -3.90
N ALA A 291 21.89 11.30 -3.31
CA ALA A 291 21.08 12.38 -3.89
C ALA A 291 21.80 13.72 -3.95
N LEU A 292 22.62 14.06 -2.94
CA LEU A 292 23.41 15.30 -2.90
C LEU A 292 24.59 15.23 -3.88
N ASP A 293 25.20 14.07 -4.06
CA ASP A 293 26.32 13.89 -5.02
C ASP A 293 25.83 13.85 -6.47
N ASN A 294 24.58 13.43 -6.70
CA ASN A 294 23.96 13.36 -8.03
C ASN A 294 22.64 14.15 -8.12
N PRO A 295 22.65 15.47 -7.85
CA PRO A 295 21.44 16.23 -7.62
C PRO A 295 20.55 16.42 -8.85
N VAL A 296 21.09 16.30 -10.06
CA VAL A 296 20.37 16.59 -11.30
C VAL A 296 19.70 15.36 -11.86
N THR A 297 20.44 14.27 -12.01
CA THR A 297 20.01 13.04 -12.70
C THR A 297 19.70 11.89 -11.76
N GLY A 298 20.16 11.97 -10.52
CA GLY A 298 20.20 10.84 -9.62
C GLY A 298 21.21 9.79 -10.05
N ILE A 299 21.29 8.71 -9.30
CA ILE A 299 22.18 7.56 -9.57
C ILE A 299 21.56 6.54 -10.56
N GLY A 300 20.28 6.68 -10.88
CA GLY A 300 19.50 5.74 -11.70
C GLY A 300 18.59 4.82 -10.87
N VAL A 301 17.51 4.38 -11.48
CA VAL A 301 16.48 3.55 -10.83
C VAL A 301 17.06 2.21 -10.39
N GLY A 302 16.80 1.82 -9.12
CA GLY A 302 17.29 0.55 -8.55
C GLY A 302 18.78 0.52 -8.18
N MET A 303 19.53 1.61 -8.43
CA MET A 303 20.98 1.64 -8.22
C MET A 303 21.39 1.69 -6.75
N HIS A 304 20.51 2.09 -5.83
CA HIS A 304 20.79 2.02 -4.40
C HIS A 304 21.27 0.61 -3.97
N ARG A 305 20.52 -0.41 -4.38
CA ARG A 305 20.86 -1.81 -4.11
C ARG A 305 22.23 -2.19 -4.66
N LYS A 306 22.59 -1.69 -5.87
CA LYS A 306 23.86 -1.98 -6.50
C LYS A 306 25.03 -1.27 -5.84
N LEU A 307 24.82 -0.04 -5.38
CA LEU A 307 25.81 0.66 -4.56
C LEU A 307 26.19 -0.15 -3.31
N CYS A 308 25.20 -0.77 -2.68
CA CYS A 308 25.43 -1.61 -1.53
C CYS A 308 26.14 -2.95 -1.84
N GLU A 309 25.84 -3.57 -2.99
CA GLU A 309 26.37 -4.89 -3.35
C GLU A 309 27.77 -4.82 -3.98
N ASP A 310 28.03 -3.80 -4.82
CA ASP A 310 29.19 -3.75 -5.71
C ASP A 310 30.32 -2.83 -5.20
N ILE A 311 30.12 -2.09 -4.09
CA ILE A 311 31.13 -1.20 -3.51
C ILE A 311 31.46 -1.64 -2.07
N PRO A 312 32.25 -2.75 -1.92
CA PRO A 312 32.69 -3.21 -0.60
C PRO A 312 33.60 -2.21 0.12
N HIS A 313 34.13 -1.23 -0.59
CA HIS A 313 34.96 -0.14 -0.09
C HIS A 313 34.36 1.22 -0.40
N GLY A 314 33.04 1.31 -0.34
CA GLY A 314 32.37 2.61 -0.42
C GLY A 314 32.91 3.58 0.62
N PRO A 315 32.58 4.87 0.52
CA PRO A 315 33.00 5.86 1.51
C PRO A 315 32.78 5.34 2.93
N ASP A 316 33.63 5.72 3.89
CA ASP A 316 33.62 5.22 5.27
C ASP A 316 32.24 5.25 5.97
N TRP A 317 31.33 6.07 5.49
CA TRP A 317 29.95 6.13 5.95
C TRP A 317 29.04 4.98 5.46
N LEU A 318 29.43 4.26 4.39
CA LEU A 318 28.77 3.03 3.91
C LEU A 318 29.31 1.77 4.60
N VAL A 319 30.55 1.82 5.09
CA VAL A 319 31.31 0.67 5.60
C VAL A 319 31.02 0.35 7.07
N GLY A 320 30.21 1.13 7.76
CA GLY A 320 29.79 0.83 9.14
C GLY A 320 28.94 -0.44 9.20
N GLU A 321 29.57 -1.53 9.64
CA GLU A 321 28.97 -2.78 10.11
C GLU A 321 27.64 -3.21 9.45
N ASN A 322 27.69 -3.96 8.36
CA ASN A 322 26.58 -4.77 7.80
C ASN A 322 25.24 -4.04 7.52
N ASN A 323 25.19 -2.72 7.46
CA ASN A 323 23.96 -1.93 7.38
C ASN A 323 23.63 -1.45 5.96
N CYS A 324 24.10 -2.14 4.93
CA CYS A 324 23.68 -1.86 3.57
C CYS A 324 22.29 -2.47 3.32
N HIS A 325 21.27 -1.65 3.42
CA HIS A 325 19.91 -2.04 3.07
C HIS A 325 19.70 -1.93 1.55
N PRO A 326 18.90 -2.80 0.94
CA PRO A 326 18.63 -2.77 -0.51
C PRO A 326 17.85 -1.54 -0.97
N HIS A 327 17.40 -0.69 -0.05
CA HIS A 327 16.66 0.56 -0.28
C HIS A 327 16.75 1.46 0.97
N PRO A 328 16.65 2.79 0.83
CA PRO A 328 16.88 3.73 1.94
C PRO A 328 15.75 3.79 2.97
N HIS A 329 14.78 2.87 2.96
CA HIS A 329 13.61 2.85 3.85
C HIS A 329 12.81 4.17 3.92
N GLN A 330 13.04 5.10 2.99
CA GLN A 330 12.33 6.36 2.90
C GLN A 330 12.08 6.71 1.43
N PHE A 331 10.83 6.62 1.03
CA PHE A 331 10.40 6.74 -0.37
C PHE A 331 10.86 8.04 -1.05
N TYR A 332 10.78 9.18 -0.36
CA TYR A 332 11.15 10.47 -0.96
C TYR A 332 12.66 10.64 -1.11
N VAL A 333 13.43 10.06 -0.20
CA VAL A 333 14.89 9.99 -0.33
C VAL A 333 15.25 9.10 -1.51
N GLN A 334 14.66 7.93 -1.62
CA GLN A 334 14.87 7.04 -2.76
C GLN A 334 14.49 7.71 -4.08
N LEU A 335 13.37 8.43 -4.11
CA LEU A 335 12.93 9.15 -5.30
C LEU A 335 13.95 10.22 -5.73
N ALA A 336 14.48 11.01 -4.76
CA ALA A 336 15.50 12.03 -5.03
C ALA A 336 16.85 11.40 -5.45
N GLU A 337 17.26 10.36 -4.75
CA GLU A 337 18.51 9.63 -5.02
C GLU A 337 18.54 9.02 -6.42
N GLU A 338 17.46 8.28 -6.78
CA GLU A 338 17.41 7.54 -8.03
C GLU A 338 17.15 8.41 -9.25
N THR A 339 16.42 9.52 -9.11
CA THR A 339 15.93 10.31 -10.26
C THR A 339 16.33 11.79 -10.25
N GLY A 340 17.10 12.22 -9.25
CA GLY A 340 17.53 13.61 -9.07
C GLY A 340 16.36 14.57 -8.84
N ILE A 341 16.64 15.87 -8.87
CA ILE A 341 15.67 16.93 -8.57
C ILE A 341 14.51 16.95 -9.56
N PHE A 342 14.76 16.71 -10.84
CA PHE A 342 13.70 16.75 -11.86
C PHE A 342 12.74 15.56 -11.71
N GLY A 343 13.26 14.35 -11.46
CA GLY A 343 12.43 13.19 -11.19
C GLY A 343 11.71 13.31 -9.85
N PHE A 344 12.36 13.84 -8.82
CA PHE A 344 11.73 14.13 -7.54
C PHE A 344 10.52 15.07 -7.69
N LEU A 345 10.68 16.20 -8.36
CA LEU A 345 9.59 17.15 -8.57
C LEU A 345 8.46 16.56 -9.45
N ALA A 346 8.81 15.82 -10.50
CA ALA A 346 7.83 15.13 -11.34
C ALA A 346 7.08 14.05 -10.56
N GLY A 347 7.76 13.31 -9.67
CA GLY A 347 7.18 12.32 -8.77
C GLY A 347 6.20 12.94 -7.77
N ILE A 348 6.57 14.07 -7.14
CA ILE A 348 5.66 14.83 -6.27
C ILE A 348 4.43 15.33 -7.05
N ALA A 349 4.63 15.84 -8.26
CA ALA A 349 3.52 16.29 -9.12
C ALA A 349 2.60 15.11 -9.52
N MET A 350 3.16 13.93 -9.80
CA MET A 350 2.42 12.69 -10.05
C MET A 350 1.56 12.30 -8.85
N ILE A 351 2.16 12.25 -7.64
CA ILE A 351 1.44 11.95 -6.40
C ILE A 351 0.30 12.94 -6.17
N GLY A 352 0.57 14.23 -6.29
CA GLY A 352 -0.44 15.28 -6.17
C GLY A 352 -1.57 15.10 -7.18
N ALA A 353 -1.25 14.77 -8.43
CA ALA A 353 -2.25 14.53 -9.48
C ALA A 353 -3.11 13.28 -9.19
N ILE A 354 -2.53 12.20 -8.63
CA ILE A 354 -3.28 11.00 -8.21
C ILE A 354 -4.25 11.35 -7.08
N ILE A 355 -3.79 12.05 -6.04
CA ILE A 355 -4.64 12.47 -4.91
C ILE A 355 -5.76 13.39 -5.40
N ILE A 356 -5.46 14.36 -6.26
CA ILE A 356 -6.44 15.27 -6.85
C ILE A 356 -7.46 14.51 -7.71
N ALA A 357 -7.03 13.53 -8.51
CA ALA A 357 -7.93 12.70 -9.32
C ALA A 357 -8.89 11.90 -8.42
N ALA A 358 -8.37 11.29 -7.37
CA ALA A 358 -9.18 10.59 -6.37
C ALA A 358 -10.16 11.53 -5.64
N ALA A 359 -9.72 12.75 -5.29
CA ALA A 359 -10.55 13.74 -4.62
C ALA A 359 -11.65 14.32 -5.53
N ARG A 360 -11.40 14.44 -6.83
CA ARG A 360 -12.42 14.92 -7.81
C ARG A 360 -13.61 13.98 -7.93
N GLY A 361 -13.44 12.68 -7.72
CA GLY A 361 -14.53 11.71 -7.62
C GLY A 361 -15.56 12.06 -6.54
N ARG A 362 -15.18 12.89 -5.54
CA ARG A 362 -16.05 13.40 -4.48
C ARG A 362 -17.31 14.13 -5.00
N ARG A 363 -17.27 14.68 -6.21
CA ARG A 363 -18.41 15.37 -6.82
C ARG A 363 -19.61 14.45 -7.06
N ASN A 364 -19.41 13.15 -7.21
CA ASN A 364 -20.50 12.17 -7.44
C ASN A 364 -21.30 11.83 -6.19
N ASN A 365 -21.04 12.48 -5.06
CA ASN A 365 -21.78 12.40 -3.80
C ASN A 365 -22.02 10.98 -3.25
N THR A 366 -21.29 9.99 -3.74
CA THR A 366 -21.34 8.62 -3.21
C THR A 366 -20.35 8.47 -2.05
N LEU A 367 -20.63 7.51 -1.18
CA LEU A 367 -19.76 7.17 -0.06
C LEU A 367 -18.30 6.92 -0.50
N PHE A 368 -18.13 6.07 -1.50
CA PHE A 368 -16.81 5.73 -2.04
C PHE A 368 -16.08 6.94 -2.60
N SER A 369 -16.78 7.81 -3.33
CA SER A 369 -16.17 8.98 -3.94
C SER A 369 -15.69 10.01 -2.92
N ARG A 370 -16.35 10.11 -1.75
CA ARG A 370 -15.93 11.02 -0.69
C ARG A 370 -14.68 10.57 0.04
N LEU A 371 -14.43 9.26 0.11
CA LEU A 371 -13.34 8.65 0.86
C LEU A 371 -12.16 8.25 -0.02
N ALA A 372 -12.33 8.20 -1.34
CA ALA A 372 -11.36 7.65 -2.29
C ALA A 372 -9.98 8.32 -2.28
N TRP A 373 -9.87 9.57 -1.81
CA TRP A 373 -8.59 10.30 -1.73
C TRP A 373 -7.75 9.92 -0.51
N ILE A 374 -8.36 9.33 0.54
CA ILE A 374 -7.67 9.06 1.80
C ILE A 374 -6.59 7.98 1.65
N PRO A 375 -6.85 6.78 1.05
CA PRO A 375 -5.82 5.78 0.89
C PRO A 375 -4.58 6.28 0.15
N PRO A 376 -4.67 6.92 -1.03
CA PRO A 376 -3.48 7.42 -1.69
C PRO A 376 -2.79 8.52 -0.90
N ALA A 377 -3.52 9.42 -0.23
CA ALA A 377 -2.91 10.44 0.60
C ALA A 377 -2.10 9.85 1.76
N LEU A 378 -2.62 8.82 2.44
CA LEU A 378 -1.93 8.16 3.53
C LEU A 378 -0.75 7.30 3.06
N MET A 379 -0.90 6.60 1.91
CA MET A 379 0.17 5.77 1.35
C MET A 379 1.40 6.58 0.93
N PHE A 380 1.19 7.83 0.52
CA PHE A 380 2.26 8.74 0.13
C PHE A 380 2.69 9.71 1.25
N MET A 381 2.20 9.56 2.47
CA MET A 381 2.75 10.33 3.59
C MET A 381 4.22 9.96 3.82
N PRO A 382 5.10 10.94 4.11
CA PRO A 382 6.45 10.65 4.54
C PRO A 382 6.39 9.74 5.77
N GLN A 383 6.90 8.53 5.62
CA GLN A 383 6.94 7.57 6.72
C GLN A 383 8.38 7.52 7.23
N PRO A 384 8.64 7.78 8.51
CA PRO A 384 9.82 7.28 9.14
C PRO A 384 9.59 5.78 9.30
N SER A 385 9.81 4.99 8.27
CA SER A 385 9.72 3.55 8.43
C SER A 385 11.06 3.06 8.94
N ALA A 386 11.09 2.75 10.18
CA ALA A 386 11.91 1.65 10.63
C ALA A 386 11.10 0.39 10.26
N ASP A 387 11.51 -0.33 9.24
CA ASP A 387 11.00 -1.63 8.77
C ASP A 387 9.94 -1.62 7.69
#